data_1fe7784f544af27fba3dde50ec9e9a69
#
_entry.id   1fe7784f544af27fba3dde50ec9e9a69
#
_cell.length_a   1.000
_cell.length_b   1.000
_cell.length_c   1.000
_cell.angle_alpha   90.00
_cell.angle_beta   90.00
_cell.angle_gamma   90.00
#
_symmetry.space_group_name_H-M   'P 1'
#
loop_
_entity.id
_entity.type
_entity.pdbx_description
1 polymer ?
#
loop_
_entity_poly.entity_id
_entity_poly.type
_entity_poly.pdbx_seq_one_letter_code
_entity_poly.pdbx_strand_id
1 'polypeptide(L)'
;MNLMLLICALVAALGGFLFGFDTVVISGAEQSIQSLWGLSATVHGFVISMTLWGTVLGSLTGGWPTERWGRKRTLIVIGFLYLMGSIWSGLATGVYSLMFARFLGGIGIGVSTVVAPLYISEIAPPKLRGRLTGMFQFNIVFGILVAYASNALLANIGENSWRWMLGVAAFPSLLYTLFSMALVESPRWLITRLGDRATGLQVLRRINPKTNDADLQTLVDEIQASAHRDKEGARLFTRKLMRPILLAFLIAFFNQLSGINAVLYFAPRIFEMTGLQSKAAMMQSVGIGFTNLVFTFVGLWLIDRLGRRTLLMIGSFGYILSLGLCSWAFYAQHFTIVPFCIFAFIAAHAVGQGAVIWVFISEIFPNRNRAAGQALGSSTHWIFAALLTLFFPIMTERMAPGTIFAFFCFMMFLQLLWVRFMVHETKGVPLEKMQQALGIESSK
;
A
#
# COMPACT_ATOMS: atom_id res chain seq x y z
N MET A 1 10.09 -2.18 25.78
CA MET A 1 10.23 -1.30 24.61
C MET A 1 10.47 0.10 25.12
N ASN A 2 11.43 0.84 24.57
CA ASN A 2 11.68 2.23 24.96
C ASN A 2 10.58 3.13 24.34
N LEU A 3 10.11 4.13 25.11
CA LEU A 3 9.10 5.09 24.66
C LEU A 3 9.56 5.86 23.40
N MET A 4 10.82 6.27 23.34
CA MET A 4 11.39 6.96 22.18
C MET A 4 11.31 6.12 20.90
N LEU A 5 11.70 4.85 20.98
CA LEU A 5 11.59 3.91 19.86
C LEU A 5 10.13 3.75 19.41
N LEU A 6 9.21 3.60 20.35
CA LEU A 6 7.78 3.48 20.05
C LEU A 6 7.24 4.71 19.35
N ILE A 7 7.56 5.92 19.86
CA ILE A 7 7.13 7.19 19.25
C ILE A 7 7.68 7.30 17.82
N CYS A 8 8.98 7.05 17.63
CA CYS A 8 9.58 7.12 16.30
C CYS A 8 8.93 6.14 15.32
N ALA A 9 8.66 4.91 15.75
CA ALA A 9 8.00 3.91 14.91
C ALA A 9 6.54 4.28 14.60
N LEU A 10 5.80 4.79 15.60
CA LEU A 10 4.41 5.26 15.43
C LEU A 10 4.34 6.43 14.45
N VAL A 11 5.18 7.44 14.63
CA VAL A 11 5.19 8.61 13.74
C VAL A 11 5.52 8.21 12.31
N ALA A 12 6.54 7.37 12.10
CA ALA A 12 6.84 6.88 10.75
C ALA A 12 5.68 6.05 10.18
N ALA A 13 5.03 5.22 11.01
CA ALA A 13 3.87 4.42 10.60
C ALA A 13 2.62 5.25 10.26
N LEU A 14 2.48 6.47 10.81
CA LEU A 14 1.41 7.40 10.42
C LEU A 14 1.48 7.81 8.94
N GLY A 15 2.64 7.70 8.28
CA GLY A 15 2.74 7.80 6.82
C GLY A 15 1.88 6.76 6.11
N GLY A 16 1.74 5.56 6.69
CA GLY A 16 0.79 4.54 6.23
C GLY A 16 -0.67 4.97 6.42
N PHE A 17 -1.01 5.62 7.54
CA PHE A 17 -2.35 6.17 7.75
C PHE A 17 -2.72 7.19 6.68
N LEU A 18 -1.84 8.14 6.40
CA LEU A 18 -2.07 9.14 5.35
C LEU A 18 -2.22 8.48 3.97
N PHE A 19 -1.41 7.49 3.67
CA PHE A 19 -1.54 6.70 2.45
C PHE A 19 -2.94 6.05 2.35
N GLY A 20 -3.35 5.29 3.37
CA GLY A 20 -4.66 4.63 3.38
C GLY A 20 -5.82 5.61 3.31
N PHE A 21 -5.73 6.75 4.03
CA PHE A 21 -6.71 7.81 4.01
C PHE A 21 -6.85 8.43 2.62
N ASP A 22 -5.74 8.84 2.00
CA ASP A 22 -5.76 9.50 0.69
C ASP A 22 -6.21 8.57 -0.44
N THR A 23 -5.97 7.26 -0.29
CA THR A 23 -6.40 6.24 -1.27
C THR A 23 -7.92 6.26 -1.47
N VAL A 24 -8.70 6.34 -0.40
CA VAL A 24 -10.15 6.18 -0.50
C VAL A 24 -10.96 7.46 -0.25
N VAL A 25 -10.35 8.53 0.26
CA VAL A 25 -11.07 9.79 0.52
C VAL A 25 -11.73 10.34 -0.75
N ILE A 26 -11.12 10.15 -1.90
CA ILE A 26 -11.66 10.57 -3.20
C ILE A 26 -12.96 9.85 -3.55
N SER A 27 -13.21 8.65 -3.02
CA SER A 27 -14.40 7.86 -3.33
C SER A 27 -15.71 8.54 -2.92
N GLY A 28 -15.69 9.36 -1.87
CA GLY A 28 -16.86 10.15 -1.46
C GLY A 28 -17.08 11.40 -2.31
N ALA A 29 -16.05 11.87 -2.99
CA ALA A 29 -16.06 13.12 -3.75
C ALA A 29 -16.20 12.90 -5.27
N GLU A 30 -15.90 11.71 -5.79
CA GLU A 30 -15.69 11.48 -7.22
C GLU A 30 -16.91 11.76 -8.08
N GLN A 31 -18.10 11.42 -7.62
CA GLN A 31 -19.35 11.66 -8.37
C GLN A 31 -19.71 13.15 -8.39
N SER A 32 -19.53 13.84 -7.24
CA SER A 32 -19.74 15.29 -7.17
C SER A 32 -18.79 16.04 -8.09
N ILE A 33 -17.52 15.61 -8.17
CA ILE A 33 -16.50 16.18 -9.07
C ILE A 33 -16.89 15.93 -10.53
N GLN A 34 -17.32 14.71 -10.85
CA GLN A 34 -17.73 14.34 -12.21
C GLN A 34 -18.91 15.21 -12.69
N SER A 35 -19.94 15.35 -11.87
CA SER A 35 -21.15 16.15 -12.20
C SER A 35 -20.85 17.64 -12.23
N LEU A 36 -20.09 18.18 -11.27
CA LEU A 36 -19.79 19.60 -11.18
C LEU A 36 -19.07 20.14 -12.42
N TRP A 37 -18.15 19.35 -12.96
CA TRP A 37 -17.34 19.76 -14.12
C TRP A 37 -17.76 19.07 -15.43
N GLY A 38 -18.83 18.28 -15.44
CA GLY A 38 -19.35 17.60 -16.64
C GLY A 38 -18.32 16.67 -17.27
N LEU A 39 -17.57 15.91 -16.46
CA LEU A 39 -16.42 15.14 -16.95
C LEU A 39 -16.89 13.89 -17.72
N SER A 40 -16.30 13.67 -18.91
CA SER A 40 -16.38 12.38 -19.58
C SER A 40 -15.73 11.27 -18.73
N ALA A 41 -16.12 10.02 -18.93
CA ALA A 41 -15.55 8.89 -18.19
C ALA A 41 -14.02 8.83 -18.28
N THR A 42 -13.46 9.17 -19.45
CA THR A 42 -11.99 9.20 -19.64
C THR A 42 -11.33 10.26 -18.78
N VAL A 43 -11.80 11.51 -18.83
CA VAL A 43 -11.22 12.61 -18.03
C VAL A 43 -11.42 12.34 -16.54
N HIS A 44 -12.60 11.83 -16.15
CA HIS A 44 -12.88 11.42 -14.78
C HIS A 44 -11.89 10.35 -14.29
N GLY A 45 -11.64 9.31 -15.09
CA GLY A 45 -10.65 8.29 -14.80
C GLY A 45 -9.25 8.87 -14.56
N PHE A 46 -8.82 9.85 -15.37
CA PHE A 46 -7.54 10.56 -15.15
C PHE A 46 -7.56 11.33 -13.82
N VAL A 47 -8.63 12.06 -13.51
CA VAL A 47 -8.75 12.82 -12.25
C VAL A 47 -8.59 11.88 -11.05
N ILE A 48 -9.29 10.75 -11.03
CA ILE A 48 -9.27 9.82 -9.90
C ILE A 48 -7.94 9.08 -9.81
N SER A 49 -7.36 8.66 -10.94
CA SER A 49 -6.09 7.93 -10.96
C SER A 49 -4.84 8.79 -10.74
N MET A 50 -4.97 10.13 -10.75
CA MET A 50 -3.81 11.02 -10.75
C MET A 50 -2.93 10.87 -9.52
N THR A 51 -3.51 10.60 -8.34
CA THR A 51 -2.76 10.25 -7.13
C THR A 51 -1.90 9.00 -7.35
N LEU A 52 -2.43 7.97 -8.01
CA LEU A 52 -1.70 6.72 -8.26
C LEU A 52 -0.55 6.93 -9.24
N TRP A 53 -0.70 7.78 -10.25
CA TRP A 53 0.41 8.16 -11.13
C TRP A 53 1.50 8.91 -10.38
N GLY A 54 1.13 9.80 -9.44
CA GLY A 54 2.08 10.40 -8.51
C GLY A 54 2.77 9.35 -7.64
N THR A 55 2.03 8.34 -7.17
CA THR A 55 2.56 7.24 -6.37
C THR A 55 3.56 6.39 -7.16
N VAL A 56 3.29 6.11 -8.44
CA VAL A 56 4.25 5.44 -9.34
C VAL A 56 5.57 6.22 -9.37
N LEU A 57 5.50 7.53 -9.66
CA LEU A 57 6.70 8.37 -9.72
C LEU A 57 7.42 8.41 -8.37
N GLY A 58 6.69 8.63 -7.28
CA GLY A 58 7.25 8.69 -5.93
C GLY A 58 7.91 7.38 -5.49
N SER A 59 7.32 6.23 -5.80
CA SER A 59 7.88 4.92 -5.46
C SER A 59 9.16 4.58 -6.24
N LEU A 60 9.22 5.01 -7.52
CA LEU A 60 10.41 4.82 -8.36
C LEU A 60 11.56 5.75 -7.95
N THR A 61 11.26 6.97 -7.55
CA THR A 61 12.27 7.99 -7.26
C THR A 61 12.59 8.11 -5.77
N GLY A 62 11.73 7.59 -4.88
CA GLY A 62 11.80 7.78 -3.43
C GLY A 62 13.07 7.28 -2.75
N GLY A 63 13.77 6.33 -3.37
CA GLY A 63 15.07 5.88 -2.90
C GLY A 63 16.14 6.98 -2.91
N TRP A 64 16.14 7.84 -3.93
CA TRP A 64 17.13 8.90 -4.08
C TRP A 64 17.08 9.94 -2.94
N PRO A 65 15.95 10.60 -2.61
CA PRO A 65 15.90 11.55 -1.50
C PRO A 65 16.17 10.84 -0.15
N THR A 66 15.69 9.61 0.02
CA THR A 66 15.90 8.82 1.24
C THR A 66 17.39 8.59 1.52
N GLU A 67 18.18 8.30 0.48
CA GLU A 67 19.61 8.08 0.60
C GLU A 67 20.41 9.39 0.70
N ARG A 68 20.00 10.45 -0.01
CA ARG A 68 20.74 11.71 -0.08
C ARG A 68 20.48 12.65 1.11
N TRP A 69 19.21 12.77 1.54
CA TRP A 69 18.82 13.70 2.61
C TRP A 69 18.66 13.06 3.98
N GLY A 70 18.62 11.72 4.01
CA GLY A 70 18.32 10.94 5.20
C GLY A 70 16.84 10.66 5.35
N ARG A 71 16.52 9.81 6.33
CA ARG A 71 15.17 9.30 6.51
C ARG A 71 14.26 10.36 7.12
N LYS A 72 14.73 11.03 8.18
CA LYS A 72 13.97 12.08 8.88
C LYS A 72 13.57 13.22 7.94
N ARG A 73 14.52 13.79 7.19
CA ARG A 73 14.23 14.91 6.28
C ARG A 73 13.25 14.48 5.19
N THR A 74 13.41 13.28 4.65
CA THR A 74 12.50 12.73 3.65
C THR A 74 11.08 12.58 4.20
N LEU A 75 10.91 12.08 5.45
CA LEU A 75 9.59 11.99 6.11
C LEU A 75 8.95 13.36 6.31
N ILE A 76 9.72 14.39 6.66
CA ILE A 76 9.22 15.78 6.77
C ILE A 76 8.73 16.28 5.41
N VAL A 77 9.51 16.09 4.34
CA VAL A 77 9.13 16.50 2.97
C VAL A 77 7.84 15.79 2.53
N ILE A 78 7.71 14.50 2.81
CA ILE A 78 6.48 13.74 2.56
C ILE A 78 5.29 14.39 3.27
N GLY A 79 5.45 14.75 4.55
CA GLY A 79 4.40 15.45 5.31
C GLY A 79 3.96 16.74 4.64
N PHE A 80 4.90 17.55 4.16
CA PHE A 80 4.59 18.76 3.40
C PHE A 80 3.87 18.45 2.07
N LEU A 81 4.27 17.41 1.33
CA LEU A 81 3.59 17.02 0.09
C LEU A 81 2.15 16.60 0.34
N TYR A 82 1.89 15.82 1.40
CA TYR A 82 0.54 15.45 1.82
C TYR A 82 -0.28 16.68 2.22
N LEU A 83 0.29 17.56 3.06
CA LEU A 83 -0.39 18.75 3.55
C LEU A 83 -0.77 19.68 2.40
N MET A 84 0.18 19.99 1.52
CA MET A 84 -0.05 20.83 0.35
C MET A 84 -1.03 20.20 -0.63
N GLY A 85 -0.88 18.91 -0.92
CA GLY A 85 -1.81 18.18 -1.79
C GLY A 85 -3.24 18.18 -1.25
N SER A 86 -3.44 18.00 0.05
CA SER A 86 -4.76 17.98 0.69
C SER A 86 -5.41 19.36 0.71
N ILE A 87 -4.67 20.41 1.14
CA ILE A 87 -5.17 21.80 1.14
C ILE A 87 -5.53 22.21 -0.28
N TRP A 88 -4.63 21.98 -1.23
CA TRP A 88 -4.86 22.37 -2.63
C TRP A 88 -6.02 21.59 -3.24
N SER A 89 -6.17 20.29 -2.95
CA SER A 89 -7.33 19.50 -3.42
C SER A 89 -8.65 20.06 -2.92
N GLY A 90 -8.73 20.45 -1.63
CA GLY A 90 -9.93 21.09 -1.07
C GLY A 90 -10.23 22.47 -1.64
N LEU A 91 -9.23 23.21 -2.08
CA LEU A 91 -9.33 24.56 -2.65
C LEU A 91 -9.32 24.57 -4.19
N ALA A 92 -9.25 23.43 -4.85
CA ALA A 92 -9.14 23.36 -6.30
C ALA A 92 -10.31 24.03 -7.02
N THR A 93 -10.01 24.91 -7.98
CA THR A 93 -11.00 25.68 -8.74
C THR A 93 -11.33 25.07 -10.11
N GLY A 94 -10.59 24.04 -10.52
CA GLY A 94 -10.81 23.38 -11.81
C GLY A 94 -10.13 22.00 -11.86
N VAL A 95 -10.42 21.27 -12.91
CA VAL A 95 -10.00 19.88 -13.13
C VAL A 95 -8.48 19.72 -13.06
N TYR A 96 -7.75 20.54 -13.83
CA TYR A 96 -6.28 20.43 -13.88
C TYR A 96 -5.62 20.82 -12.57
N SER A 97 -6.18 21.80 -11.84
CA SER A 97 -5.73 22.20 -10.51
C SER A 97 -5.88 21.04 -9.53
N LEU A 98 -7.03 20.33 -9.54
CA LEU A 98 -7.24 19.16 -8.72
C LEU A 98 -6.29 18.02 -9.12
N MET A 99 -6.14 17.74 -10.41
CA MET A 99 -5.24 16.69 -10.89
C MET A 99 -3.81 16.92 -10.40
N PHE A 100 -3.31 18.15 -10.49
CA PHE A 100 -1.97 18.49 -10.03
C PHE A 100 -1.82 18.32 -8.50
N ALA A 101 -2.80 18.78 -7.73
CA ALA A 101 -2.81 18.64 -6.28
C ALA A 101 -2.80 17.15 -5.86
N ARG A 102 -3.63 16.32 -6.52
CA ARG A 102 -3.67 14.87 -6.31
C ARG A 102 -2.38 14.17 -6.72
N PHE A 103 -1.76 14.58 -7.83
CA PHE A 103 -0.46 14.06 -8.25
C PHE A 103 0.64 14.37 -7.25
N LEU A 104 0.66 15.60 -6.71
CA LEU A 104 1.62 16.03 -5.70
C LEU A 104 1.50 15.20 -4.41
N GLY A 105 0.27 15.02 -3.91
CA GLY A 105 -0.01 14.13 -2.77
C GLY A 105 0.44 12.68 -3.07
N GLY A 106 0.17 12.21 -4.28
CA GLY A 106 0.58 10.88 -4.75
C GLY A 106 2.10 10.66 -4.71
N ILE A 107 2.90 11.65 -5.09
CA ILE A 107 4.38 11.56 -4.93
C ILE A 107 4.73 11.32 -3.46
N GLY A 108 4.10 12.03 -2.53
CA GLY A 108 4.28 11.81 -1.09
C GLY A 108 3.96 10.37 -0.68
N ILE A 109 2.83 9.80 -1.18
CA ILE A 109 2.45 8.40 -0.95
C ILE A 109 3.58 7.48 -1.44
N GLY A 110 4.00 7.62 -2.69
CA GLY A 110 5.01 6.75 -3.29
C GLY A 110 6.34 6.74 -2.53
N VAL A 111 6.84 7.92 -2.16
CA VAL A 111 8.08 8.04 -1.35
C VAL A 111 7.87 7.44 0.04
N SER A 112 6.69 7.63 0.67
CA SER A 112 6.37 7.10 2.00
C SER A 112 6.41 5.58 2.04
N THR A 113 5.95 4.89 0.98
CA THR A 113 5.99 3.42 0.90
C THR A 113 7.41 2.85 0.91
N VAL A 114 8.39 3.66 0.54
CA VAL A 114 9.82 3.30 0.56
C VAL A 114 10.45 3.66 1.90
N VAL A 115 10.36 4.93 2.32
CA VAL A 115 11.14 5.44 3.44
C VAL A 115 10.60 5.03 4.81
N ALA A 116 9.27 4.94 4.98
CA ALA A 116 8.71 4.69 6.31
C ALA A 116 9.00 3.26 6.83
N PRO A 117 8.76 2.18 6.05
CA PRO A 117 9.16 0.84 6.46
C PRO A 117 10.68 0.70 6.64
N LEU A 118 11.46 1.35 5.76
CA LEU A 118 12.93 1.36 5.86
C LEU A 118 13.38 2.00 7.17
N TYR A 119 12.90 3.21 7.50
CA TYR A 119 13.21 3.90 8.74
C TYR A 119 12.86 3.05 9.97
N ILE A 120 11.64 2.50 10.01
CA ILE A 120 11.21 1.62 11.11
C ILE A 120 12.15 0.42 11.25
N SER A 121 12.54 -0.21 10.15
CA SER A 121 13.44 -1.38 10.17
C SER A 121 14.85 -1.04 10.64
N GLU A 122 15.32 0.18 10.40
CA GLU A 122 16.65 0.65 10.77
C GLU A 122 16.77 1.07 12.25
N ILE A 123 15.68 1.56 12.86
CA ILE A 123 15.64 1.91 14.28
C ILE A 123 15.23 0.74 15.18
N ALA A 124 14.52 -0.25 14.64
CA ALA A 124 13.94 -1.35 15.40
C ALA A 124 14.99 -2.44 15.76
N PRO A 125 15.04 -2.87 17.03
CA PRO A 125 15.80 -4.07 17.39
C PRO A 125 15.28 -5.31 16.63
N PRO A 126 16.15 -6.29 16.31
CA PRO A 126 15.76 -7.47 15.49
C PRO A 126 14.50 -8.18 15.98
N LYS A 127 14.34 -8.33 17.30
CA LYS A 127 13.18 -9.00 17.94
C LYS A 127 11.84 -8.27 17.75
N LEU A 128 11.87 -6.95 17.55
CA LEU A 128 10.66 -6.11 17.43
C LEU A 128 10.42 -5.63 16.01
N ARG A 129 11.39 -5.81 15.10
CA ARG A 129 11.35 -5.25 13.73
C ARG A 129 10.07 -5.61 12.98
N GLY A 130 9.70 -6.88 12.95
CA GLY A 130 8.48 -7.33 12.25
C GLY A 130 7.20 -6.71 12.82
N ARG A 131 7.09 -6.61 14.15
CA ARG A 131 5.92 -5.99 14.80
C ARG A 131 5.82 -4.50 14.50
N LEU A 132 6.94 -3.77 14.58
CA LEU A 132 6.96 -2.33 14.34
C LEU A 132 6.74 -2.00 12.86
N THR A 133 7.31 -2.80 11.94
CA THR A 133 7.03 -2.64 10.49
C THR A 133 5.57 -2.98 10.18
N GLY A 134 4.98 -3.97 10.84
CA GLY A 134 3.56 -4.30 10.72
C GLY A 134 2.62 -3.15 11.12
N MET A 135 3.07 -2.21 11.96
CA MET A 135 2.30 -1.00 12.29
C MET A 135 2.05 -0.11 11.08
N PHE A 136 2.95 -0.09 10.10
CA PHE A 136 2.74 0.66 8.86
C PHE A 136 1.55 0.08 8.08
N GLN A 137 1.47 -1.23 7.93
CA GLN A 137 0.33 -1.89 7.27
C GLN A 137 -0.98 -1.70 8.04
N PHE A 138 -0.95 -1.83 9.37
CA PHE A 138 -2.10 -1.52 10.21
C PHE A 138 -2.62 -0.10 9.97
N ASN A 139 -1.72 0.88 9.95
CA ASN A 139 -2.07 2.28 9.73
C ASN A 139 -2.67 2.52 8.34
N ILE A 140 -2.24 1.80 7.30
CA ILE A 140 -2.87 1.89 5.97
C ILE A 140 -4.35 1.49 6.05
N VAL A 141 -4.66 0.32 6.58
CA VAL A 141 -6.06 -0.13 6.64
C VAL A 141 -6.91 0.66 7.62
N PHE A 142 -6.31 1.16 8.70
CA PHE A 142 -6.97 2.07 9.63
C PHE A 142 -7.26 3.42 8.96
N GLY A 143 -6.34 3.95 8.16
CA GLY A 143 -6.55 5.16 7.36
C GLY A 143 -7.69 5.01 6.35
N ILE A 144 -7.80 3.85 5.69
CA ILE A 144 -8.93 3.52 4.81
C ILE A 144 -10.27 3.60 5.57
N LEU A 145 -10.36 2.98 6.74
CA LEU A 145 -11.57 3.01 7.55
C LEU A 145 -11.95 4.43 7.95
N VAL A 146 -10.98 5.21 8.46
CA VAL A 146 -11.21 6.59 8.89
C VAL A 146 -11.60 7.49 7.71
N ALA A 147 -11.04 7.28 6.52
CA ALA A 147 -11.41 8.04 5.32
C ALA A 147 -12.85 7.77 4.90
N TYR A 148 -13.29 6.51 4.86
CA TYR A 148 -14.70 6.20 4.60
C TYR A 148 -15.64 6.78 5.65
N ALA A 149 -15.27 6.69 6.94
CA ALA A 149 -16.05 7.29 8.02
C ALA A 149 -16.13 8.81 7.88
N SER A 150 -15.02 9.48 7.56
CA SER A 150 -14.99 10.92 7.33
C SER A 150 -15.85 11.33 6.13
N ASN A 151 -15.81 10.58 5.04
CA ASN A 151 -16.67 10.82 3.87
C ASN A 151 -18.16 10.73 4.25
N ALA A 152 -18.54 9.68 4.99
CA ALA A 152 -19.93 9.48 5.43
C ALA A 152 -20.41 10.63 6.37
N LEU A 153 -19.54 11.14 7.23
CA LEU A 153 -19.85 12.28 8.12
C LEU A 153 -19.93 13.60 7.36
N LEU A 154 -19.08 13.80 6.35
CA LEU A 154 -18.98 15.05 5.61
C LEU A 154 -19.96 15.14 4.43
N ALA A 155 -20.62 14.04 4.04
CA ALA A 155 -21.48 13.94 2.87
C ALA A 155 -22.64 14.98 2.85
N ASN A 156 -23.12 15.40 4.02
CA ASN A 156 -24.32 16.25 4.14
C ASN A 156 -24.00 17.69 4.57
N ILE A 157 -22.77 18.16 4.48
CA ILE A 157 -22.37 19.52 4.92
C ILE A 157 -22.84 20.61 3.93
N GLY A 158 -23.23 20.22 2.70
CA GLY A 158 -23.70 21.12 1.66
C GLY A 158 -23.13 20.81 0.29
N GLU A 159 -23.39 21.70 -0.69
CA GLU A 159 -22.96 21.51 -2.10
C GLU A 159 -21.45 21.35 -2.27
N ASN A 160 -20.66 21.92 -1.37
CA ASN A 160 -19.19 21.82 -1.36
C ASN A 160 -18.64 20.69 -0.49
N SER A 161 -19.45 19.69 -0.13
CA SER A 161 -19.03 18.56 0.73
C SER A 161 -17.77 17.87 0.21
N TRP A 162 -17.61 17.70 -1.10
CA TRP A 162 -16.44 17.10 -1.72
C TRP A 162 -15.11 17.83 -1.39
N ARG A 163 -15.17 19.17 -1.23
CA ARG A 163 -13.99 19.97 -0.83
C ARG A 163 -13.56 19.68 0.59
N TRP A 164 -14.53 19.55 1.49
CA TRP A 164 -14.28 19.17 2.87
C TRP A 164 -13.76 17.75 2.99
N MET A 165 -14.32 16.80 2.21
CA MET A 165 -13.84 15.43 2.17
C MET A 165 -12.35 15.38 1.79
N LEU A 166 -11.94 16.04 0.71
CA LEU A 166 -10.54 16.07 0.28
C LEU A 166 -9.65 16.90 1.22
N GLY A 167 -10.15 18.03 1.69
CA GLY A 167 -9.41 18.98 2.52
C GLY A 167 -9.15 18.48 3.94
N VAL A 168 -10.03 17.63 4.51
CA VAL A 168 -9.87 17.14 5.89
C VAL A 168 -8.58 16.36 6.10
N ALA A 169 -8.03 15.77 5.06
CA ALA A 169 -6.72 15.10 5.09
C ALA A 169 -5.57 16.06 5.47
N ALA A 170 -5.74 17.36 5.33
CA ALA A 170 -4.77 18.36 5.77
C ALA A 170 -4.50 18.29 7.28
N PHE A 171 -5.53 17.98 8.10
CA PHE A 171 -5.36 17.89 9.55
C PHE A 171 -4.39 16.76 9.96
N PRO A 172 -4.60 15.48 9.61
CA PRO A 172 -3.62 14.44 9.94
C PRO A 172 -2.28 14.64 9.23
N SER A 173 -2.25 15.27 8.06
CA SER A 173 -1.00 15.59 7.35
C SER A 173 -0.17 16.63 8.10
N LEU A 174 -0.81 17.66 8.67
CA LEU A 174 -0.15 18.64 9.52
C LEU A 174 0.43 17.98 10.79
N LEU A 175 -0.35 17.15 11.47
CA LEU A 175 0.13 16.42 12.65
C LEU A 175 1.33 15.53 12.31
N TYR A 176 1.24 14.78 11.21
CA TYR A 176 2.34 13.95 10.73
C TYR A 176 3.61 14.78 10.45
N THR A 177 3.46 15.93 9.80
CA THR A 177 4.58 16.83 9.49
C THR A 177 5.25 17.32 10.77
N LEU A 178 4.46 17.82 11.74
CA LEU A 178 4.96 18.32 13.02
C LEU A 178 5.66 17.20 13.83
N PHE A 179 5.06 16.02 13.91
CA PHE A 179 5.66 14.90 14.63
C PHE A 179 6.93 14.38 13.94
N SER A 180 6.98 14.42 12.60
CA SER A 180 8.18 14.04 11.86
C SER A 180 9.37 14.95 12.12
N MET A 181 9.14 16.22 12.48
CA MET A 181 10.22 17.14 12.90
C MET A 181 10.89 16.69 14.20
N ALA A 182 10.15 16.01 15.10
CA ALA A 182 10.67 15.52 16.36
C ALA A 182 11.41 14.16 16.26
N LEU A 183 11.36 13.49 15.11
CA LEU A 183 12.05 12.21 14.89
C LEU A 183 13.57 12.36 15.04
N VAL A 184 14.22 11.28 15.45
CA VAL A 184 15.67 11.14 15.31
C VAL A 184 16.02 10.63 13.93
N GLU A 185 17.22 10.94 13.44
CA GLU A 185 17.67 10.39 12.15
C GLU A 185 18.02 8.90 12.32
N SER A 186 18.03 8.15 11.21
CA SER A 186 18.44 6.74 11.23
C SER A 186 19.89 6.60 11.65
N PRO A 187 20.21 5.81 12.70
CA PRO A 187 21.59 5.57 13.12
C PRO A 187 22.37 4.83 12.02
N ARG A 188 21.70 3.94 11.28
CA ARG A 188 22.33 3.21 10.16
C ARG A 188 22.75 4.18 9.05
N TRP A 189 21.89 5.11 8.66
CA TRP A 189 22.21 6.11 7.64
C TRP A 189 23.34 7.06 8.08
N LEU A 190 23.34 7.52 9.35
CA LEU A 190 24.39 8.36 9.90
C LEU A 190 25.76 7.68 9.82
N ILE A 191 25.83 6.41 10.19
CA ILE A 191 27.07 5.64 10.22
C ILE A 191 27.54 5.29 8.80
N THR A 192 26.63 4.82 7.94
CA THR A 192 27.01 4.23 6.64
C THR A 192 27.17 5.25 5.52
N ARG A 193 26.38 6.34 5.53
CA ARG A 193 26.36 7.36 4.47
C ARG A 193 27.12 8.61 4.83
N LEU A 194 26.95 9.13 6.06
CA LEU A 194 27.67 10.32 6.52
C LEU A 194 29.00 9.99 7.17
N GLY A 195 29.25 8.75 7.58
CA GLY A 195 30.41 8.37 8.37
C GLY A 195 30.42 8.91 9.81
N ASP A 196 29.29 9.50 10.25
CA ASP A 196 29.16 10.10 11.58
C ASP A 196 28.82 9.04 12.63
N ARG A 197 29.87 8.35 13.08
CA ARG A 197 29.77 7.31 14.12
C ARG A 197 29.33 7.89 15.47
N ALA A 198 29.74 9.11 15.79
CA ALA A 198 29.46 9.72 17.10
C ALA A 198 27.96 10.00 17.26
N THR A 199 27.36 10.68 16.28
CA THR A 199 25.90 10.94 16.27
C THR A 199 25.12 9.64 16.14
N GLY A 200 25.57 8.68 15.31
CA GLY A 200 24.95 7.36 15.18
C GLY A 200 24.89 6.62 16.52
N LEU A 201 25.98 6.62 17.27
CA LEU A 201 26.06 6.00 18.62
C LEU A 201 25.13 6.70 19.61
N GLN A 202 25.06 8.05 19.59
CA GLN A 202 24.14 8.80 20.45
C GLN A 202 22.68 8.43 20.19
N VAL A 203 22.29 8.30 18.91
CA VAL A 203 20.95 7.86 18.55
C VAL A 203 20.68 6.43 19.03
N LEU A 204 21.64 5.51 18.83
CA LEU A 204 21.53 4.13 19.32
C LEU A 204 21.33 4.08 20.84
N ARG A 205 22.06 4.90 21.63
CA ARG A 205 21.88 5.02 23.08
C ARG A 205 20.46 5.49 23.44
N ARG A 206 19.93 6.48 22.71
CA ARG A 206 18.57 7.02 22.96
C ARG A 206 17.47 5.98 22.71
N ILE A 207 17.61 5.18 21.65
CA ILE A 207 16.60 4.17 21.29
C ILE A 207 16.81 2.84 22.06
N ASN A 208 18.03 2.56 22.57
CA ASN A 208 18.38 1.36 23.33
C ASN A 208 19.02 1.69 24.70
N PRO A 209 18.34 2.38 25.62
CA PRO A 209 18.95 2.88 26.85
C PRO A 209 19.35 1.78 27.85
N LYS A 210 18.92 0.55 27.65
CA LYS A 210 19.26 -0.61 28.50
C LYS A 210 20.46 -1.42 27.98
N THR A 211 21.00 -1.08 26.81
CA THR A 211 22.16 -1.76 26.22
C THR A 211 23.44 -1.10 26.71
N ASN A 212 24.42 -1.90 27.07
CA ASN A 212 25.71 -1.37 27.52
C ASN A 212 26.50 -0.73 26.35
N ASP A 213 27.48 0.10 26.69
CA ASP A 213 28.25 0.85 25.68
C ASP A 213 29.12 -0.06 24.80
N ALA A 214 29.60 -1.18 25.32
CA ALA A 214 30.40 -2.13 24.53
C ALA A 214 29.57 -2.79 23.45
N ASP A 215 28.34 -3.24 23.77
CA ASP A 215 27.43 -3.82 22.80
C ASP A 215 26.97 -2.79 21.76
N LEU A 216 26.77 -1.52 22.15
CA LEU A 216 26.45 -0.44 21.22
C LEU A 216 27.62 -0.15 20.25
N GLN A 217 28.88 -0.19 20.72
CA GLN A 217 30.05 -0.06 19.85
C GLN A 217 30.12 -1.22 18.85
N THR A 218 29.95 -2.45 19.33
CA THR A 218 29.89 -3.64 18.48
C THR A 218 28.82 -3.50 17.39
N LEU A 219 27.64 -3.02 17.75
CA LEU A 219 26.55 -2.77 16.79
C LEU A 219 26.94 -1.70 15.74
N VAL A 220 27.64 -0.62 16.14
CA VAL A 220 28.17 0.38 15.21
C VAL A 220 29.14 -0.25 14.22
N ASP A 221 30.07 -1.11 14.71
CA ASP A 221 31.03 -1.78 13.85
C ASP A 221 30.37 -2.78 12.89
N GLU A 222 29.36 -3.53 13.35
CA GLU A 222 28.55 -4.41 12.49
C GLU A 222 27.81 -3.63 11.39
N ILE A 223 27.20 -2.49 11.72
CA ILE A 223 26.52 -1.61 10.76
C ILE A 223 27.52 -1.13 9.71
N GLN A 224 28.71 -0.72 10.12
CA GLN A 224 29.73 -0.24 9.20
C GLN A 224 30.29 -1.35 8.30
N ALA A 225 30.52 -2.54 8.85
CA ALA A 225 30.97 -3.71 8.10
C ALA A 225 29.94 -4.17 7.06
N SER A 226 28.63 -4.09 7.38
CA SER A 226 27.56 -4.43 6.44
C SER A 226 27.51 -3.49 5.23
N ALA A 227 27.82 -2.21 5.41
CA ALA A 227 27.82 -1.22 4.32
C ALA A 227 28.87 -1.50 3.24
N HIS A 228 29.97 -2.14 3.59
CA HIS A 228 31.03 -2.50 2.64
C HIS A 228 30.63 -3.70 1.74
N ARG A 229 29.78 -4.60 2.25
CA ARG A 229 29.29 -5.76 1.49
C ARG A 229 28.19 -5.41 0.49
N ASP A 230 27.40 -4.37 0.75
CA ASP A 230 26.26 -3.97 -0.09
C ASP A 230 26.64 -3.10 -1.31
N LYS A 231 27.92 -2.72 -1.47
CA LYS A 231 28.39 -1.84 -2.57
C LYS A 231 28.39 -2.47 -3.96
N GLU A 232 28.33 -3.78 -4.07
CA GLU A 232 28.21 -4.45 -5.36
C GLU A 232 26.74 -4.54 -5.80
N GLY A 233 26.30 -3.55 -6.58
CA GLY A 233 24.97 -3.52 -7.18
C GLY A 233 24.71 -4.75 -8.05
N ALA A 234 23.91 -5.68 -7.56
CA ALA A 234 23.55 -6.86 -8.32
C ALA A 234 22.52 -6.49 -9.41
N ARG A 235 22.83 -6.80 -10.67
CA ARG A 235 21.91 -6.60 -11.80
C ARG A 235 20.65 -7.45 -11.58
N LEU A 236 19.46 -6.81 -11.64
CA LEU A 236 18.17 -7.50 -11.49
C LEU A 236 17.85 -8.34 -12.73
N PHE A 237 17.94 -7.74 -13.92
CA PHE A 237 17.56 -8.40 -15.16
C PHE A 237 18.66 -9.34 -15.64
N THR A 238 18.66 -10.55 -15.08
CA THR A 238 19.54 -11.66 -15.47
C THR A 238 18.70 -12.91 -15.73
N ARG A 239 19.19 -13.81 -16.61
CA ARG A 239 18.48 -15.06 -16.94
C ARG A 239 18.19 -15.91 -15.70
N LYS A 240 19.08 -15.88 -14.70
CA LYS A 240 18.93 -16.61 -13.43
C LYS A 240 17.77 -16.07 -12.56
N LEU A 241 17.45 -14.78 -12.65
CA LEU A 241 16.39 -14.14 -11.86
C LEU A 241 15.05 -14.03 -12.60
N MET A 242 14.94 -14.60 -13.82
CA MET A 242 13.73 -14.49 -14.63
C MET A 242 12.49 -15.06 -13.91
N ARG A 243 12.65 -16.21 -13.21
CA ARG A 243 11.54 -16.80 -12.45
C ARG A 243 11.08 -15.92 -11.29
N PRO A 244 11.94 -15.44 -10.36
CA PRO A 244 11.56 -14.46 -9.34
C PRO A 244 10.94 -13.18 -9.92
N ILE A 245 11.50 -12.65 -11.02
CA ILE A 245 10.97 -11.47 -11.69
C ILE A 245 9.53 -11.73 -12.18
N LEU A 246 9.30 -12.85 -12.85
CA LEU A 246 7.97 -13.23 -13.33
C LEU A 246 6.98 -13.43 -12.16
N LEU A 247 7.40 -14.09 -11.08
CA LEU A 247 6.56 -14.29 -9.90
C LEU A 247 6.20 -12.96 -9.22
N ALA A 248 7.17 -12.03 -9.08
CA ALA A 248 6.93 -10.70 -8.53
C ALA A 248 6.02 -9.86 -9.42
N PHE A 249 6.19 -9.93 -10.73
CA PHE A 249 5.30 -9.30 -11.70
C PHE A 249 3.88 -9.85 -11.58
N LEU A 250 3.71 -11.19 -11.64
CA LEU A 250 2.39 -11.82 -11.66
C LEU A 250 1.62 -11.63 -10.35
N ILE A 251 2.28 -11.67 -9.17
CA ILE A 251 1.58 -11.43 -7.91
C ILE A 251 1.04 -9.99 -7.85
N ALA A 252 1.82 -9.01 -8.30
CA ALA A 252 1.42 -7.61 -8.34
C ALA A 252 0.33 -7.33 -9.40
N PHE A 253 0.46 -7.95 -10.57
CA PHE A 253 -0.51 -7.90 -11.66
C PHE A 253 -1.87 -8.47 -11.23
N PHE A 254 -1.92 -9.69 -10.71
CA PHE A 254 -3.16 -10.30 -10.25
C PHE A 254 -3.75 -9.58 -9.04
N ASN A 255 -2.92 -9.03 -8.15
CA ASN A 255 -3.39 -8.21 -7.05
C ASN A 255 -4.30 -7.09 -7.54
N GLN A 256 -3.90 -6.38 -8.58
CA GLN A 256 -4.69 -5.27 -9.12
C GLN A 256 -5.85 -5.73 -10.00
N LEU A 257 -5.67 -6.76 -10.81
CA LEU A 257 -6.75 -7.31 -11.64
C LEU A 257 -7.80 -8.11 -10.86
N SER A 258 -7.66 -8.23 -9.54
CA SER A 258 -8.76 -8.61 -8.65
C SER A 258 -9.90 -7.58 -8.62
N GLY A 259 -9.60 -6.34 -9.00
CA GLY A 259 -10.54 -5.23 -8.91
C GLY A 259 -10.48 -4.47 -7.59
N ILE A 260 -9.49 -4.75 -6.72
CA ILE A 260 -9.45 -4.16 -5.36
C ILE A 260 -9.49 -2.63 -5.38
N ASN A 261 -8.68 -1.98 -6.22
CA ASN A 261 -8.69 -0.53 -6.29
C ASN A 261 -9.95 0.03 -6.95
N ALA A 262 -10.54 -0.67 -7.91
CA ALA A 262 -11.86 -0.30 -8.45
C ALA A 262 -12.92 -0.28 -7.34
N VAL A 263 -12.96 -1.32 -6.49
CA VAL A 263 -13.89 -1.38 -5.36
C VAL A 263 -13.58 -0.29 -4.33
N LEU A 264 -12.33 -0.08 -3.95
CA LEU A 264 -11.98 0.92 -2.93
C LEU A 264 -12.23 2.36 -3.38
N TYR A 265 -11.87 2.70 -4.62
CA TYR A 265 -12.00 4.07 -5.14
C TYR A 265 -13.42 4.44 -5.53
N PHE A 266 -14.25 3.46 -5.90
CA PHE A 266 -15.61 3.68 -6.40
C PHE A 266 -16.67 2.96 -5.54
N ALA A 267 -16.37 2.68 -4.27
CA ALA A 267 -17.26 1.94 -3.37
C ALA A 267 -18.68 2.52 -3.29
N PRO A 268 -18.89 3.83 -3.04
CA PRO A 268 -20.24 4.40 -3.00
C PRO A 268 -20.98 4.20 -4.33
N ARG A 269 -20.31 4.45 -5.46
CA ARG A 269 -20.90 4.27 -6.80
C ARG A 269 -21.34 2.83 -7.05
N ILE A 270 -20.53 1.85 -6.66
CA ILE A 270 -20.86 0.42 -6.82
C ILE A 270 -22.12 0.08 -6.01
N PHE A 271 -22.26 0.60 -4.78
CA PHE A 271 -23.45 0.38 -3.98
C PHE A 271 -24.67 1.13 -4.53
N GLU A 272 -24.51 2.32 -5.08
CA GLU A 272 -25.60 3.07 -5.73
C GLU A 272 -26.11 2.36 -6.99
N MET A 273 -25.26 1.62 -7.73
CA MET A 273 -25.69 0.75 -8.84
C MET A 273 -26.69 -0.34 -8.40
N THR A 274 -26.76 -0.65 -7.11
CA THR A 274 -27.75 -1.59 -6.55
C THR A 274 -29.07 -0.93 -6.14
N GLY A 275 -29.23 0.37 -6.40
CA GLY A 275 -30.41 1.14 -6.02
C GLY A 275 -30.34 1.74 -4.61
N LEU A 276 -29.21 1.65 -3.92
CA LEU A 276 -29.03 2.30 -2.62
C LEU A 276 -28.91 3.81 -2.79
N GLN A 277 -29.52 4.55 -1.87
CA GLN A 277 -29.33 6.00 -1.79
C GLN A 277 -27.88 6.33 -1.37
N SER A 278 -27.37 7.48 -1.80
CA SER A 278 -25.97 7.91 -1.57
C SER A 278 -25.52 7.81 -0.10
N LYS A 279 -26.39 8.22 0.84
CA LYS A 279 -26.10 8.09 2.28
C LYS A 279 -25.87 6.63 2.72
N ALA A 280 -26.74 5.73 2.26
CA ALA A 280 -26.62 4.30 2.57
C ALA A 280 -25.39 3.69 1.89
N ALA A 281 -25.09 4.08 0.66
CA ALA A 281 -23.90 3.65 -0.08
C ALA A 281 -22.60 4.06 0.63
N MET A 282 -22.53 5.30 1.13
CA MET A 282 -21.39 5.75 1.93
C MET A 282 -21.26 4.99 3.26
N MET A 283 -22.35 4.69 3.96
CA MET A 283 -22.32 3.88 5.16
C MET A 283 -21.87 2.44 4.88
N GLN A 284 -22.28 1.83 3.76
CA GLN A 284 -21.77 0.53 3.34
C GLN A 284 -20.24 0.57 3.06
N SER A 285 -19.76 1.68 2.53
CA SER A 285 -18.32 1.87 2.29
C SER A 285 -17.50 1.89 3.60
N VAL A 286 -18.07 2.42 4.69
CA VAL A 286 -17.47 2.28 6.03
C VAL A 286 -17.35 0.81 6.43
N GLY A 287 -18.35 -0.01 6.10
CA GLY A 287 -18.32 -1.46 6.29
C GLY A 287 -17.17 -2.14 5.53
N ILE A 288 -16.85 -1.66 4.30
CA ILE A 288 -15.66 -2.12 3.57
C ILE A 288 -14.39 -1.85 4.38
N GLY A 289 -14.21 -0.63 4.88
CA GLY A 289 -13.04 -0.26 5.68
C GLY A 289 -12.91 -1.09 6.95
N PHE A 290 -14.02 -1.33 7.64
CA PHE A 290 -14.06 -2.17 8.84
C PHE A 290 -13.72 -3.64 8.53
N THR A 291 -14.32 -4.20 7.49
CA THR A 291 -14.03 -5.57 7.03
C THR A 291 -12.55 -5.72 6.66
N ASN A 292 -12.01 -4.75 5.91
CA ASN A 292 -10.59 -4.74 5.54
C ASN A 292 -9.68 -4.73 6.78
N LEU A 293 -9.99 -3.89 7.78
CA LEU A 293 -9.22 -3.81 9.02
C LEU A 293 -9.23 -5.17 9.78
N VAL A 294 -10.41 -5.72 10.02
CA VAL A 294 -10.56 -6.99 10.77
C VAL A 294 -9.83 -8.14 10.05
N PHE A 295 -10.08 -8.31 8.76
CA PHE A 295 -9.51 -9.42 8.01
C PHE A 295 -8.02 -9.24 7.67
N THR A 296 -7.49 -8.01 7.70
CA THR A 296 -6.05 -7.80 7.67
C THR A 296 -5.36 -8.37 8.92
N PHE A 297 -5.94 -8.20 10.11
CA PHE A 297 -5.41 -8.86 11.32
C PHE A 297 -5.49 -10.38 11.23
N VAL A 298 -6.58 -10.90 10.70
CA VAL A 298 -6.73 -12.35 10.48
C VAL A 298 -5.64 -12.85 9.51
N GLY A 299 -5.42 -12.15 8.40
CA GLY A 299 -4.40 -12.48 7.43
C GLY A 299 -2.99 -12.47 8.01
N LEU A 300 -2.63 -11.42 8.75
CA LEU A 300 -1.33 -11.30 9.43
C LEU A 300 -1.12 -12.39 10.50
N TRP A 301 -2.18 -12.82 11.17
CA TRP A 301 -2.11 -13.94 12.13
C TRP A 301 -1.98 -15.29 11.43
N LEU A 302 -2.59 -15.46 10.27
CA LEU A 302 -2.59 -16.71 9.53
C LEU A 302 -1.32 -16.92 8.68
N ILE A 303 -0.65 -15.84 8.23
CA ILE A 303 0.45 -15.93 7.27
C ILE A 303 1.60 -16.82 7.74
N ASP A 304 1.93 -16.77 9.04
CA ASP A 304 2.97 -17.60 9.63
C ASP A 304 2.47 -18.98 10.05
N ARG A 305 1.15 -19.21 10.10
CA ARG A 305 0.53 -20.50 10.45
C ARG A 305 0.23 -21.36 9.23
N LEU A 306 -0.35 -20.78 8.19
CA LEU A 306 -0.80 -21.52 6.99
C LEU A 306 0.21 -21.43 5.84
N GLY A 307 1.03 -20.37 5.80
CA GLY A 307 1.98 -20.11 4.73
C GLY A 307 1.41 -19.26 3.59
N ARG A 308 2.32 -18.80 2.73
CA ARG A 308 2.00 -17.79 1.69
C ARG A 308 1.18 -18.37 0.56
N ARG A 309 1.57 -19.53 0.05
CA ARG A 309 0.86 -20.24 -1.03
C ARG A 309 -0.56 -20.62 -0.62
N THR A 310 -0.74 -21.17 0.59
CA THR A 310 -2.04 -21.56 1.11
C THR A 310 -2.99 -20.37 1.23
N LEU A 311 -2.50 -19.22 1.75
CA LEU A 311 -3.32 -18.00 1.86
C LEU A 311 -3.70 -17.43 0.49
N LEU A 312 -2.78 -17.46 -0.49
CA LEU A 312 -3.10 -17.06 -1.86
C LEU A 312 -4.17 -17.97 -2.47
N MET A 313 -4.15 -19.28 -2.21
CA MET A 313 -5.19 -20.20 -2.68
C MET A 313 -6.53 -19.91 -2.01
N ILE A 314 -6.58 -19.75 -0.69
CA ILE A 314 -7.79 -19.40 0.06
C ILE A 314 -8.37 -18.09 -0.46
N GLY A 315 -7.53 -17.08 -0.62
CA GLY A 315 -7.92 -15.79 -1.20
C GLY A 315 -8.48 -15.94 -2.61
N SER A 316 -7.83 -16.74 -3.47
CA SER A 316 -8.32 -16.97 -4.85
C SER A 316 -9.70 -17.63 -4.88
N PHE A 317 -9.95 -18.64 -4.04
CA PHE A 317 -11.29 -19.24 -3.92
C PHE A 317 -12.31 -18.23 -3.40
N GLY A 318 -11.95 -17.44 -2.37
CA GLY A 318 -12.83 -16.39 -1.85
C GLY A 318 -13.17 -15.35 -2.90
N TYR A 319 -12.21 -14.93 -3.71
CA TYR A 319 -12.44 -14.01 -4.83
C TYR A 319 -13.37 -14.59 -5.89
N ILE A 320 -13.11 -15.82 -6.36
CA ILE A 320 -13.93 -16.46 -7.40
C ILE A 320 -15.38 -16.57 -6.93
N LEU A 321 -15.60 -17.02 -5.68
CA LEU A 321 -16.94 -17.14 -5.13
C LEU A 321 -17.63 -15.78 -4.99
N SER A 322 -16.98 -14.81 -4.36
CA SER A 322 -17.58 -13.49 -4.08
C SER A 322 -17.82 -12.68 -5.35
N LEU A 323 -16.83 -12.61 -6.25
CA LEU A 323 -16.96 -11.88 -7.52
C LEU A 323 -17.91 -12.59 -8.49
N GLY A 324 -17.91 -13.92 -8.52
CA GLY A 324 -18.83 -14.71 -9.33
C GLY A 324 -20.28 -14.52 -8.89
N LEU A 325 -20.54 -14.58 -7.56
CA LEU A 325 -21.86 -14.28 -7.00
C LEU A 325 -22.28 -12.82 -7.24
N CYS A 326 -21.33 -11.87 -7.11
CA CYS A 326 -21.58 -10.46 -7.40
C CYS A 326 -21.98 -10.25 -8.87
N SER A 327 -21.26 -10.87 -9.81
CA SER A 327 -21.57 -10.85 -11.23
C SER A 327 -22.98 -11.40 -11.50
N TRP A 328 -23.27 -12.59 -10.96
CA TRP A 328 -24.59 -13.22 -11.08
C TRP A 328 -25.70 -12.34 -10.49
N ALA A 329 -25.46 -11.70 -9.34
CA ALA A 329 -26.42 -10.84 -8.68
C ALA A 329 -26.80 -9.63 -9.54
N PHE A 330 -25.86 -9.03 -10.25
CA PHE A 330 -26.13 -7.94 -11.19
C PHE A 330 -26.92 -8.42 -12.41
N TYR A 331 -26.63 -9.59 -12.96
CA TYR A 331 -27.40 -10.14 -14.10
C TYR A 331 -28.81 -10.58 -13.70
N ALA A 332 -28.94 -11.21 -12.53
CA ALA A 332 -30.20 -11.70 -12.00
C ALA A 332 -31.02 -10.60 -11.29
N GLN A 333 -30.50 -9.38 -11.17
CA GLN A 333 -31.08 -8.24 -10.44
C GLN A 333 -31.36 -8.51 -8.95
N HIS A 334 -30.56 -9.41 -8.34
CA HIS A 334 -30.62 -9.72 -6.90
C HIS A 334 -29.68 -8.79 -6.11
N PHE A 335 -29.94 -7.49 -6.14
CA PHE A 335 -29.06 -6.46 -5.60
C PHE A 335 -28.83 -6.53 -4.09
N THR A 336 -29.74 -7.16 -3.33
CA THR A 336 -29.63 -7.29 -1.86
C THR A 336 -28.43 -8.07 -1.39
N ILE A 337 -27.87 -8.97 -2.22
CA ILE A 337 -26.69 -9.75 -1.85
C ILE A 337 -25.37 -9.09 -2.24
N VAL A 338 -25.38 -8.07 -3.11
CA VAL A 338 -24.16 -7.41 -3.61
C VAL A 338 -23.28 -6.86 -2.48
N PRO A 339 -23.81 -6.17 -1.45
CA PRO A 339 -22.97 -5.71 -0.34
C PRO A 339 -22.23 -6.85 0.37
N PHE A 340 -22.90 -7.99 0.59
CA PHE A 340 -22.27 -9.16 1.22
C PHE A 340 -21.19 -9.77 0.33
N CYS A 341 -21.40 -9.80 -0.99
CA CYS A 341 -20.38 -10.23 -1.95
C CYS A 341 -19.15 -9.31 -1.92
N ILE A 342 -19.36 -7.99 -1.85
CA ILE A 342 -18.26 -7.02 -1.74
C ILE A 342 -17.50 -7.19 -0.41
N PHE A 343 -18.19 -7.35 0.71
CA PHE A 343 -17.52 -7.61 1.99
C PHE A 343 -16.74 -8.92 1.98
N ALA A 344 -17.29 -10.00 1.43
CA ALA A 344 -16.60 -11.27 1.27
C ALA A 344 -15.36 -11.13 0.35
N PHE A 345 -15.46 -10.36 -0.73
CA PHE A 345 -14.35 -10.01 -1.61
C PHE A 345 -13.22 -9.28 -0.85
N ILE A 346 -13.57 -8.24 -0.07
CA ILE A 346 -12.59 -7.49 0.74
C ILE A 346 -11.94 -8.39 1.78
N ALA A 347 -12.71 -9.27 2.45
CA ALA A 347 -12.17 -10.23 3.41
C ALA A 347 -11.18 -11.21 2.74
N ALA A 348 -11.55 -11.75 1.58
CA ALA A 348 -10.69 -12.62 0.79
C ALA A 348 -9.39 -11.92 0.36
N HIS A 349 -9.49 -10.63 -0.05
CA HIS A 349 -8.33 -9.82 -0.38
C HIS A 349 -7.41 -9.63 0.82
N ALA A 350 -7.94 -9.20 1.95
CA ALA A 350 -7.17 -8.87 3.14
C ALA A 350 -6.41 -10.10 3.69
N VAL A 351 -7.05 -11.29 3.69
CA VAL A 351 -6.42 -12.54 4.14
C VAL A 351 -5.44 -13.10 3.12
N GLY A 352 -5.76 -13.02 1.84
CA GLY A 352 -4.98 -13.58 0.74
C GLY A 352 -3.88 -12.63 0.26
N GLN A 353 -4.17 -11.93 -0.82
CA GLN A 353 -3.22 -11.07 -1.52
C GLN A 353 -2.70 -9.91 -0.64
N GLY A 354 -3.58 -9.26 0.12
CA GLY A 354 -3.21 -8.10 0.95
C GLY A 354 -2.17 -8.44 2.01
N ALA A 355 -2.27 -9.59 2.66
CA ALA A 355 -1.30 -10.04 3.66
C ALA A 355 -0.01 -10.59 3.02
N VAL A 356 -0.09 -11.21 1.85
CA VAL A 356 0.98 -12.06 1.30
C VAL A 356 1.91 -11.32 0.36
N ILE A 357 1.41 -10.39 -0.46
CA ILE A 357 2.14 -9.83 -1.61
C ILE A 357 3.56 -9.35 -1.28
N TRP A 358 3.69 -8.47 -0.27
CA TRP A 358 4.98 -7.85 0.04
C TRP A 358 5.97 -8.81 0.69
N VAL A 359 5.45 -9.71 1.52
CA VAL A 359 6.24 -10.75 2.18
C VAL A 359 6.77 -11.73 1.13
N PHE A 360 5.91 -12.24 0.26
CA PHE A 360 6.27 -13.17 -0.79
C PHE A 360 7.34 -12.59 -1.73
N ILE A 361 7.17 -11.34 -2.20
CA ILE A 361 8.19 -10.69 -3.05
C ILE A 361 9.54 -10.62 -2.33
N SER A 362 9.56 -10.32 -1.03
CA SER A 362 10.81 -10.24 -0.26
C SER A 362 11.49 -11.61 -0.07
N GLU A 363 10.74 -12.70 -0.08
CA GLU A 363 11.22 -14.06 0.18
C GLU A 363 11.72 -14.80 -1.08
N ILE A 364 11.29 -14.39 -2.28
CA ILE A 364 11.69 -15.05 -3.54
C ILE A 364 12.98 -14.50 -4.16
N PHE A 365 13.48 -13.34 -3.70
CA PHE A 365 14.72 -12.76 -4.21
C PHE A 365 15.91 -13.02 -3.28
N PRO A 366 17.12 -13.29 -3.84
CA PRO A 366 18.35 -13.29 -3.07
C PRO A 366 18.55 -11.96 -2.33
N ASN A 367 19.24 -11.99 -1.18
CA ASN A 367 19.49 -10.78 -0.37
C ASN A 367 20.03 -9.60 -1.19
N ARG A 368 20.96 -9.87 -2.12
CA ARG A 368 21.59 -8.86 -3.00
C ARG A 368 20.60 -8.18 -3.96
N ASN A 369 19.54 -8.89 -4.37
CA ASN A 369 18.56 -8.42 -5.35
C ASN A 369 17.20 -8.06 -4.72
N ARG A 370 17.03 -8.27 -3.40
CA ARG A 370 15.75 -8.11 -2.70
C ARG A 370 15.16 -6.71 -2.85
N ALA A 371 15.99 -5.67 -2.68
CA ALA A 371 15.53 -4.29 -2.82
C ALA A 371 15.03 -3.98 -4.24
N ALA A 372 15.78 -4.43 -5.26
CA ALA A 372 15.40 -4.26 -6.65
C ALA A 372 14.14 -5.09 -7.01
N GLY A 373 14.01 -6.30 -6.45
CA GLY A 373 12.80 -7.14 -6.60
C GLY A 373 11.56 -6.51 -5.97
N GLN A 374 11.69 -5.93 -4.77
CA GLN A 374 10.61 -5.17 -4.13
C GLN A 374 10.22 -3.94 -4.95
N ALA A 375 11.19 -3.22 -5.49
CA ALA A 375 10.92 -2.08 -6.36
C ALA A 375 10.17 -2.48 -7.63
N LEU A 376 10.55 -3.61 -8.26
CA LEU A 376 9.84 -4.16 -9.42
C LEU A 376 8.39 -4.50 -9.08
N GLY A 377 8.16 -5.25 -8.00
CA GLY A 377 6.81 -5.63 -7.57
C GLY A 377 5.96 -4.42 -7.20
N SER A 378 6.54 -3.46 -6.48
CA SER A 378 5.87 -2.21 -6.11
C SER A 378 5.51 -1.36 -7.34
N SER A 379 6.44 -1.19 -8.29
CA SER A 379 6.18 -0.44 -9.51
C SER A 379 5.08 -1.09 -10.36
N THR A 380 5.13 -2.41 -10.52
CA THR A 380 4.07 -3.18 -11.21
C THR A 380 2.72 -2.96 -10.53
N HIS A 381 2.67 -3.10 -9.20
CA HIS A 381 1.46 -2.88 -8.41
C HIS A 381 0.85 -1.51 -8.66
N TRP A 382 1.63 -0.43 -8.54
CA TRP A 382 1.14 0.94 -8.68
C TRP A 382 0.76 1.29 -10.12
N ILE A 383 1.49 0.80 -11.11
CA ILE A 383 1.13 0.99 -12.53
C ILE A 383 -0.22 0.35 -12.83
N PHE A 384 -0.43 -0.92 -12.43
CA PHE A 384 -1.72 -1.57 -12.67
C PHE A 384 -2.86 -1.00 -11.81
N ALA A 385 -2.56 -0.51 -10.60
CA ALA A 385 -3.52 0.24 -9.79
C ALA A 385 -3.98 1.51 -10.51
N ALA A 386 -3.04 2.29 -11.04
CA ALA A 386 -3.33 3.52 -11.77
C ALA A 386 -4.12 3.25 -13.06
N LEU A 387 -3.73 2.24 -13.82
CA LEU A 387 -4.43 1.83 -15.04
C LEU A 387 -5.85 1.36 -14.74
N LEU A 388 -6.03 0.47 -13.76
CA LEU A 388 -7.35 -0.02 -13.39
C LEU A 388 -8.27 1.12 -12.94
N THR A 389 -7.79 2.03 -12.10
CA THR A 389 -8.56 3.18 -11.63
C THR A 389 -8.89 4.15 -12.77
N LEU A 390 -7.97 4.34 -13.72
CA LEU A 390 -8.19 5.13 -14.94
C LEU A 390 -9.29 4.54 -15.81
N PHE A 391 -9.25 3.22 -16.04
CA PHE A 391 -10.17 2.57 -16.98
C PHE A 391 -11.52 2.23 -16.35
N PHE A 392 -11.64 2.16 -15.04
CA PHE A 392 -12.87 1.73 -14.38
C PHE A 392 -14.09 2.60 -14.73
N PRO A 393 -14.04 3.95 -14.73
CA PRO A 393 -15.17 4.77 -15.20
C PRO A 393 -15.56 4.49 -16.66
N ILE A 394 -14.58 4.21 -17.53
CA ILE A 394 -14.84 3.85 -18.93
C ILE A 394 -15.52 2.48 -19.02
N MET A 395 -15.10 1.53 -18.18
CA MET A 395 -15.74 0.21 -18.11
C MET A 395 -17.20 0.34 -17.63
N THR A 396 -17.46 1.13 -16.59
CA THR A 396 -18.82 1.32 -16.07
C THR A 396 -19.75 2.04 -17.03
N GLU A 397 -19.22 2.88 -17.93
CA GLU A 397 -20.01 3.53 -18.99
C GLU A 397 -20.37 2.57 -20.14
N ARG A 398 -19.44 1.63 -20.48
CA ARG A 398 -19.56 0.81 -21.69
C ARG A 398 -19.99 -0.63 -21.43
N MET A 399 -19.89 -1.11 -20.21
CA MET A 399 -20.12 -2.52 -19.87
C MET A 399 -21.14 -2.62 -18.73
N ALA A 400 -21.98 -3.66 -18.77
CA ALA A 400 -22.83 -3.97 -17.64
C ALA A 400 -22.00 -4.31 -16.39
N PRO A 401 -22.43 -3.88 -15.19
CA PRO A 401 -21.70 -4.16 -13.94
C PRO A 401 -21.40 -5.65 -13.75
N GLY A 402 -22.36 -6.54 -14.08
CA GLY A 402 -22.14 -7.98 -14.03
C GLY A 402 -20.95 -8.45 -14.88
N THR A 403 -20.75 -7.86 -16.07
CA THR A 403 -19.61 -8.19 -16.95
C THR A 403 -18.28 -7.76 -16.33
N ILE A 404 -18.25 -6.61 -15.65
CA ILE A 404 -17.03 -6.12 -14.98
C ILE A 404 -16.62 -7.07 -13.87
N PHE A 405 -17.57 -7.49 -13.02
CA PHE A 405 -17.30 -8.46 -11.95
C PHE A 405 -16.96 -9.86 -12.49
N ALA A 406 -17.56 -10.27 -13.62
CA ALA A 406 -17.17 -11.51 -14.32
C ALA A 406 -15.73 -11.47 -14.81
N PHE A 407 -15.28 -10.33 -15.35
CA PHE A 407 -13.90 -10.13 -15.76
C PHE A 407 -12.93 -10.29 -14.57
N PHE A 408 -13.21 -9.63 -13.45
CA PHE A 408 -12.38 -9.78 -12.24
C PHE A 408 -12.39 -11.22 -11.71
N CYS A 409 -13.55 -11.89 -11.71
CA CYS A 409 -13.68 -13.30 -11.33
C CYS A 409 -12.80 -14.20 -12.23
N PHE A 410 -12.84 -13.98 -13.55
CA PHE A 410 -12.00 -14.72 -14.49
C PHE A 410 -10.50 -14.49 -14.24
N MET A 411 -10.09 -13.27 -13.98
CA MET A 411 -8.70 -12.98 -13.62
C MET A 411 -8.27 -13.69 -12.33
N MET A 412 -9.16 -13.82 -11.36
CA MET A 412 -8.88 -14.56 -10.12
C MET A 412 -8.86 -16.08 -10.33
N PHE A 413 -9.60 -16.60 -11.29
CA PHE A 413 -9.45 -17.98 -11.72
C PHE A 413 -8.06 -18.22 -12.35
N LEU A 414 -7.58 -17.33 -13.20
CA LEU A 414 -6.22 -17.40 -13.74
C LEU A 414 -5.17 -17.28 -12.61
N GLN A 415 -5.41 -16.42 -11.62
CA GLN A 415 -4.56 -16.35 -10.41
C GLN A 415 -4.51 -17.70 -9.68
N LEU A 416 -5.65 -18.36 -9.49
CA LEU A 416 -5.71 -19.67 -8.83
C LEU A 416 -4.85 -20.70 -9.56
N LEU A 417 -4.93 -20.75 -10.90
CA LEU A 417 -4.10 -21.61 -11.72
C LEU A 417 -2.61 -21.28 -11.58
N TRP A 418 -2.27 -19.99 -11.64
CA TRP A 418 -0.91 -19.53 -11.42
C TRP A 418 -0.37 -19.95 -10.05
N VAL A 419 -1.14 -19.72 -8.97
CA VAL A 419 -0.75 -20.12 -7.60
C VAL A 419 -0.58 -21.64 -7.50
N ARG A 420 -1.47 -22.41 -8.13
CA ARG A 420 -1.44 -23.89 -8.08
C ARG A 420 -0.21 -24.47 -8.74
N PHE A 421 0.23 -23.91 -9.88
CA PHE A 421 1.25 -24.48 -10.71
C PHE A 421 2.63 -23.81 -10.60
N MET A 422 2.70 -22.52 -10.25
CA MET A 422 3.97 -21.77 -10.29
C MET A 422 4.45 -21.29 -8.92
N VAL A 423 3.54 -21.07 -7.96
CA VAL A 423 3.93 -20.53 -6.66
C VAL A 423 4.41 -21.66 -5.75
N HIS A 424 5.62 -21.52 -5.23
CA HIS A 424 6.19 -22.38 -4.19
C HIS A 424 5.87 -21.81 -2.82
N GLU A 425 5.69 -22.70 -1.82
CA GLU A 425 5.57 -22.26 -0.43
C GLU A 425 6.91 -21.71 0.06
N THR A 426 6.88 -20.50 0.62
CA THR A 426 8.09 -19.83 1.12
C THR A 426 8.22 -19.88 2.64
N LYS A 427 7.13 -20.22 3.35
CA LYS A 427 7.11 -20.31 4.81
C LYS A 427 8.14 -21.31 5.33
N GLY A 428 9.05 -20.82 6.19
CA GLY A 428 10.03 -21.66 6.86
C GLY A 428 11.09 -22.29 5.94
N VAL A 429 11.12 -21.88 4.67
CA VAL A 429 12.11 -22.36 3.70
C VAL A 429 13.36 -21.48 3.79
N PRO A 430 14.56 -22.04 4.08
CA PRO A 430 15.80 -21.29 4.00
C PRO A 430 16.00 -20.66 2.61
N LEU A 431 16.58 -19.46 2.59
CA LEU A 431 16.76 -18.69 1.35
C LEU A 431 17.53 -19.49 0.28
N GLU A 432 18.53 -20.24 0.68
CA GLU A 432 19.37 -21.06 -0.20
C GLU A 432 18.53 -22.16 -0.89
N LYS A 433 17.65 -22.82 -0.13
CA LYS A 433 16.74 -23.83 -0.68
C LYS A 433 15.70 -23.19 -1.62
N MET A 434 15.23 -21.98 -1.31
CA MET A 434 14.33 -21.24 -2.18
C MET A 434 15.04 -20.85 -3.49
N GLN A 435 16.29 -20.42 -3.43
CA GLN A 435 17.10 -20.12 -4.62
C GLN A 435 17.29 -21.33 -5.52
N GLN A 436 17.53 -22.51 -4.94
CA GLN A 436 17.59 -23.78 -5.69
C GLN A 436 16.24 -24.14 -6.34
N ALA A 437 15.13 -24.05 -5.60
CA ALA A 437 13.79 -24.32 -6.12
C ALA A 437 13.41 -23.39 -7.27
N LEU A 438 13.89 -22.15 -7.25
CA LEU A 438 13.68 -21.15 -8.31
C LEU A 438 14.72 -21.22 -9.44
N GLY A 439 15.72 -22.12 -9.34
CA GLY A 439 16.76 -22.31 -10.36
C GLY A 439 17.77 -21.17 -10.44
N ILE A 440 17.96 -20.41 -9.34
CA ILE A 440 18.91 -19.29 -9.26
C ILE A 440 20.34 -19.81 -9.02
N GLU A 441 20.48 -20.85 -8.19
CA GLU A 441 21.75 -21.56 -7.95
C GLU A 441 21.65 -22.96 -8.53
N SER A 442 22.71 -23.38 -9.27
CA SER A 442 22.83 -24.76 -9.70
C SER A 442 23.05 -25.62 -8.44
N SER A 443 22.27 -26.70 -8.29
CA SER A 443 22.63 -27.79 -7.36
C SER A 443 24.06 -28.22 -7.66
N LYS A 444 25.00 -27.94 -6.73
CA LYS A 444 26.29 -28.59 -6.73
C LYS A 444 26.11 -30.03 -6.31
#